data_511850a2608cbcb6503f150849d9a16e
#
_entry.id   511850a2608cbcb6503f150849d9a16e
#
_cell.length_a   1.000
_cell.length_b   1.000
_cell.length_c   1.000
_cell.angle_alpha   90.00
_cell.angle_beta   90.00
_cell.angle_gamma   90.00
#
_symmetry.space_group_name_H-M   'P 1'
#
loop_
_entity.id
_entity.type
_entity.pdbx_description
1 polymer ?
#
loop_
_entity_poly.entity_id
_entity_poly.type
_entity_poly.pdbx_seq_one_letter_code
_entity_poly.pdbx_strand_id
1 'polypeptide(L)'
;MEEENKHIDELIANYLTEGLDKNALDELKTWIAASAENQQYFIRQREIWFSAVSREAASVYDKDKAFENFRNRVESQKEIQSTSRQGFSLSALWRYAAVVAIIIAVGCISYWQGEVNVKDTFADISVEAPLGSKTKLYLPDGTLVWLNAGSRMTYSQGFGVDNRKVELEGEGYFEVKRNEKIPFFVKTKDLQLQVLGTKFNFRDYPEDHEVVVSLLEGKVGLNNLLREEKEAVLSPDERAVLNKANGLLTVESVTASNASQWTDGYLFFDEELLPDIAKELERSYNVKIHIANDSLKTFRFYGNFVRHEQNIQEVLEALASTEKMQYKIEERNITIY
;
A
#
# COMPACT_ATOMS: atom_id res chain seq x y z
N MET A 1 -20.36 -35.69 -18.47
CA MET A 1 -19.44 -34.77 -19.20
C MET A 1 -20.02 -34.31 -20.56
N GLU A 2 -20.42 -35.17 -21.51
CA GLU A 2 -21.00 -34.71 -22.80
C GLU A 2 -22.35 -34.01 -22.68
N GLU A 3 -23.25 -34.48 -21.82
CA GLU A 3 -24.55 -33.84 -21.56
C GLU A 3 -24.42 -32.52 -20.78
N GLU A 4 -23.48 -32.44 -19.89
CA GLU A 4 -23.20 -31.24 -19.07
C GLU A 4 -22.58 -30.10 -19.92
N ASN A 5 -21.70 -30.44 -20.83
CA ASN A 5 -21.16 -29.46 -21.79
C ASN A 5 -22.23 -28.93 -22.75
N LYS A 6 -23.18 -29.77 -23.18
CA LYS A 6 -24.28 -29.37 -24.07
C LYS A 6 -25.22 -28.38 -23.38
N HIS A 7 -25.51 -28.58 -22.08
CA HIS A 7 -26.32 -27.66 -21.28
C HIS A 7 -25.63 -26.28 -21.13
N ILE A 8 -24.32 -26.25 -20.86
CA ILE A 8 -23.54 -25.01 -20.75
C ILE A 8 -23.49 -24.26 -22.08
N ASP A 9 -23.30 -24.96 -23.19
CA ASP A 9 -23.33 -24.35 -24.53
C ASP A 9 -24.67 -23.70 -24.85
N GLU A 10 -25.76 -24.30 -24.41
CA GLU A 10 -27.13 -23.76 -24.55
C GLU A 10 -27.32 -22.51 -23.68
N LEU A 11 -26.83 -22.50 -22.46
CA LEU A 11 -26.82 -21.32 -21.58
C LEU A 11 -25.99 -20.16 -22.18
N ILE A 12 -24.83 -20.45 -22.74
CA ILE A 12 -23.98 -19.44 -23.39
C ILE A 12 -24.67 -18.88 -24.65
N ALA A 13 -25.27 -19.76 -25.48
CA ALA A 13 -25.99 -19.33 -26.67
C ALA A 13 -27.18 -18.43 -26.34
N ASN A 14 -28.01 -18.82 -25.38
CA ASN A 14 -29.15 -18.03 -24.94
C ASN A 14 -28.72 -16.70 -24.30
N TYR A 15 -27.64 -16.68 -23.53
CA TYR A 15 -27.05 -15.42 -22.97
C TYR A 15 -26.66 -14.43 -24.07
N LEU A 16 -26.13 -14.92 -25.20
CA LEU A 16 -25.64 -14.09 -26.30
C LEU A 16 -26.75 -13.65 -27.28
N THR A 17 -27.91 -14.32 -27.30
CA THR A 17 -29.00 -14.06 -28.25
C THR A 17 -30.22 -13.40 -27.60
N GLU A 18 -30.84 -14.04 -26.66
CA GLU A 18 -32.17 -13.66 -26.11
C GLU A 18 -32.11 -13.18 -24.67
N GLY A 19 -31.00 -13.42 -23.98
CA GLY A 19 -30.82 -13.21 -22.55
C GLY A 19 -31.24 -14.41 -21.72
N LEU A 20 -30.84 -14.44 -20.45
CA LEU A 20 -31.17 -15.51 -19.51
C LEU A 20 -32.07 -14.98 -18.39
N ASP A 21 -32.88 -15.86 -17.85
CA ASP A 21 -33.58 -15.61 -16.58
C ASP A 21 -32.57 -15.56 -15.42
N LYS A 22 -33.02 -15.09 -14.24
CA LYS A 22 -32.16 -14.88 -13.08
C LYS A 22 -31.46 -16.15 -12.61
N ASN A 23 -32.13 -17.30 -12.63
CA ASN A 23 -31.59 -18.56 -12.13
C ASN A 23 -30.55 -19.13 -13.10
N ALA A 24 -30.84 -19.14 -14.39
CA ALA A 24 -29.92 -19.55 -15.44
C ALA A 24 -28.68 -18.64 -15.56
N LEU A 25 -28.84 -17.33 -15.30
CA LEU A 25 -27.73 -16.38 -15.25
C LEU A 25 -26.81 -16.64 -14.05
N ASP A 26 -27.35 -16.94 -12.89
CA ASP A 26 -26.55 -17.25 -11.69
C ASP A 26 -25.82 -18.60 -11.82
N GLU A 27 -26.45 -19.57 -12.50
CA GLU A 27 -25.82 -20.86 -12.85
C GLU A 27 -24.63 -20.65 -13.79
N LEU A 28 -24.82 -19.89 -14.87
CA LEU A 28 -23.74 -19.57 -15.82
C LEU A 28 -22.58 -18.83 -15.15
N LYS A 29 -22.87 -17.84 -14.29
CA LYS A 29 -21.82 -17.12 -13.51
C LYS A 29 -21.05 -18.04 -12.58
N THR A 30 -21.74 -18.94 -11.90
CA THR A 30 -21.12 -19.90 -10.99
C THR A 30 -20.18 -20.83 -11.75
N TRP A 31 -20.63 -21.34 -12.91
CA TRP A 31 -19.80 -22.17 -13.77
C TRP A 31 -18.57 -21.43 -14.32
N ILE A 32 -18.71 -20.17 -14.77
CA ILE A 32 -17.58 -19.35 -15.21
C ILE A 32 -16.57 -19.13 -14.08
N ALA A 33 -17.04 -18.90 -12.85
CA ALA A 33 -16.18 -18.65 -11.70
C ALA A 33 -15.49 -19.91 -11.17
N ALA A 34 -15.95 -21.10 -11.53
CA ALA A 34 -15.45 -22.37 -11.01
C ALA A 34 -14.02 -22.72 -11.49
N SER A 35 -13.61 -22.28 -12.68
CA SER A 35 -12.25 -22.50 -13.18
C SER A 35 -11.81 -21.46 -14.21
N ALA A 36 -10.48 -21.30 -14.35
CA ALA A 36 -9.90 -20.46 -15.39
C ALA A 36 -10.17 -21.01 -16.81
N GLU A 37 -10.31 -22.32 -16.95
CA GLU A 37 -10.64 -23.00 -18.22
C GLU A 37 -12.06 -22.65 -18.67
N ASN A 38 -13.04 -22.65 -17.75
CA ASN A 38 -14.41 -22.27 -18.03
C ASN A 38 -14.51 -20.80 -18.47
N GLN A 39 -13.77 -19.92 -17.83
CA GLN A 39 -13.69 -18.52 -18.21
C GLN A 39 -13.13 -18.34 -19.63
N GLN A 40 -12.07 -19.05 -19.97
CA GLN A 40 -11.49 -19.01 -21.33
C GLN A 40 -12.43 -19.60 -22.36
N TYR A 41 -13.17 -20.67 -22.01
CA TYR A 41 -14.16 -21.28 -22.88
C TYR A 41 -15.29 -20.29 -23.20
N PHE A 42 -15.84 -19.62 -22.20
CA PHE A 42 -16.87 -18.60 -22.37
C PHE A 42 -16.39 -17.43 -23.26
N ILE A 43 -15.19 -16.94 -23.03
CA ILE A 43 -14.61 -15.85 -23.85
C ILE A 43 -14.48 -16.28 -25.31
N ARG A 44 -14.03 -17.51 -25.58
CA ARG A 44 -13.89 -18.05 -26.93
C ARG A 44 -15.23 -18.18 -27.64
N GLN A 45 -16.26 -18.71 -26.99
CA GLN A 45 -17.61 -18.81 -27.55
C GLN A 45 -18.19 -17.43 -27.88
N ARG A 46 -18.01 -16.47 -27.00
CA ARG A 46 -18.43 -15.08 -27.21
C ARG A 46 -17.73 -14.44 -28.44
N GLU A 47 -16.44 -14.63 -28.61
CA GLU A 47 -15.68 -14.14 -29.77
C GLU A 47 -16.15 -14.76 -31.07
N ILE A 48 -16.41 -16.08 -31.09
CA ILE A 48 -16.94 -16.77 -32.25
C ILE A 48 -18.30 -16.18 -32.63
N TRP A 49 -19.21 -15.98 -31.66
CA TRP A 49 -20.52 -15.41 -31.90
C TRP A 49 -20.45 -14.00 -32.47
N PHE A 50 -19.67 -13.10 -31.88
CA PHE A 50 -19.50 -11.74 -32.39
C PHE A 50 -18.87 -11.72 -33.79
N SER A 51 -17.95 -12.64 -34.12
CA SER A 51 -17.40 -12.74 -35.45
C SER A 51 -18.42 -13.23 -36.49
N ALA A 52 -19.35 -14.10 -36.11
CA ALA A 52 -20.43 -14.59 -36.96
C ALA A 52 -21.49 -13.52 -37.23
N VAL A 53 -21.93 -12.81 -36.18
CA VAL A 53 -22.91 -11.71 -36.28
C VAL A 53 -22.37 -10.55 -37.12
N SER A 54 -21.08 -10.24 -37.02
CA SER A 54 -20.44 -9.22 -37.86
C SER A 54 -20.45 -9.60 -39.34
N ARG A 55 -20.39 -10.90 -39.70
CA ARG A 55 -20.46 -11.36 -41.07
C ARG A 55 -21.89 -11.31 -41.63
N GLU A 56 -22.91 -11.59 -40.87
CA GLU A 56 -24.31 -11.47 -41.29
C GLU A 56 -24.69 -10.00 -41.53
N ALA A 57 -24.29 -9.09 -40.68
CA ALA A 57 -24.49 -7.65 -40.89
C ALA A 57 -23.76 -7.13 -42.14
N ALA A 58 -22.63 -7.72 -42.51
CA ALA A 58 -21.89 -7.37 -43.74
C ALA A 58 -22.52 -7.95 -45.01
N SER A 59 -23.31 -9.05 -44.93
CA SER A 59 -23.98 -9.66 -46.09
C SER A 59 -25.23 -8.94 -46.56
N VAL A 60 -25.82 -8.06 -45.70
CA VAL A 60 -26.99 -7.24 -46.02
C VAL A 60 -26.57 -5.94 -46.76
N TYR A 61 -25.30 -5.61 -46.75
CA TYR A 61 -24.79 -4.40 -47.44
C TYR A 61 -24.38 -4.73 -48.84
N ASP A 62 -25.28 -4.47 -49.84
CA ASP A 62 -25.03 -4.56 -51.27
C ASP A 62 -24.04 -3.44 -51.72
N LYS A 63 -22.76 -3.79 -51.77
CA LYS A 63 -21.68 -2.89 -52.11
C LYS A 63 -21.84 -2.27 -53.49
N ASP A 64 -22.37 -3.04 -54.45
CA ASP A 64 -22.54 -2.61 -55.81
C ASP A 64 -23.66 -1.58 -55.92
N LYS A 65 -24.75 -1.80 -55.23
CA LYS A 65 -25.88 -0.88 -55.13
C LYS A 65 -25.54 0.42 -54.35
N ALA A 66 -24.68 0.31 -53.34
CA ALA A 66 -24.16 1.48 -52.64
C ALA A 66 -23.21 2.31 -53.52
N PHE A 67 -22.39 1.61 -54.33
CA PHE A 67 -21.45 2.26 -55.25
C PHE A 67 -22.21 2.90 -56.45
N GLU A 68 -23.23 2.28 -57.02
CA GLU A 68 -24.09 2.85 -58.02
C GLU A 68 -24.85 4.08 -57.50
N ASN A 69 -25.41 4.03 -56.29
CA ASN A 69 -26.04 5.19 -55.69
C ASN A 69 -25.06 6.33 -55.40
N PHE A 70 -23.82 6.02 -55.05
CA PHE A 70 -22.77 7.02 -54.89
C PHE A 70 -22.40 7.63 -56.25
N ARG A 71 -22.21 6.80 -57.28
CA ARG A 71 -21.89 7.25 -58.66
C ARG A 71 -22.98 8.12 -59.24
N ASN A 72 -24.27 7.74 -59.11
CA ASN A 72 -25.40 8.51 -59.59
C ASN A 72 -25.55 9.85 -58.81
N ARG A 73 -25.17 9.93 -57.54
CA ARG A 73 -25.08 11.18 -56.81
C ARG A 73 -23.95 12.08 -57.27
N VAL A 74 -22.81 11.51 -57.63
CA VAL A 74 -21.66 12.27 -58.13
C VAL A 74 -21.92 12.76 -59.52
N GLU A 75 -22.58 11.99 -60.40
CA GLU A 75 -22.98 12.40 -61.78
C GLU A 75 -24.09 13.44 -61.78
N SER A 76 -25.09 13.33 -60.92
CA SER A 76 -26.15 14.35 -60.76
C SER A 76 -25.66 15.67 -60.15
N GLN A 77 -24.52 15.68 -59.50
CA GLN A 77 -23.85 16.91 -59.03
C GLN A 77 -23.02 17.63 -60.08
N LYS A 78 -22.77 17.00 -61.29
CA LYS A 78 -22.03 17.63 -62.35
C LYS A 78 -22.88 18.53 -63.27
N GLU A 79 -24.22 18.44 -63.19
CA GLU A 79 -25.13 19.26 -64.03
C GLU A 79 -25.63 20.53 -63.38
N ILE A 80 -25.23 20.84 -62.13
CA ILE A 80 -25.52 22.13 -61.51
C ILE A 80 -24.22 22.92 -61.33
N GLN A 81 -23.59 23.25 -62.46
CA GLN A 81 -22.61 24.33 -62.55
C GLN A 81 -23.20 25.50 -63.26
N SER A 82 -23.77 26.39 -62.54
CA SER A 82 -23.58 27.82 -62.67
C SER A 82 -24.68 28.53 -61.83
N THR A 83 -24.33 28.87 -60.62
CA THR A 83 -24.70 30.18 -60.06
C THR A 83 -24.19 30.25 -58.62
N SER A 84 -23.53 31.33 -58.37
CA SER A 84 -23.17 31.85 -57.06
C SER A 84 -22.01 31.08 -56.30
N ARG A 85 -20.81 31.57 -56.49
CA ARG A 85 -19.76 31.51 -55.50
C ARG A 85 -20.26 32.22 -54.22
N GLN A 86 -21.02 31.51 -53.41
CA GLN A 86 -21.07 31.84 -52.00
C GLN A 86 -19.73 31.45 -51.41
N GLY A 87 -18.85 32.43 -51.26
CA GLY A 87 -17.63 32.24 -50.52
C GLY A 87 -17.98 31.65 -49.17
N PHE A 88 -17.48 30.44 -48.92
CA PHE A 88 -17.46 29.89 -47.55
C PHE A 88 -16.78 30.94 -46.68
N SER A 89 -17.59 31.67 -45.89
CA SER A 89 -17.01 32.66 -45.00
C SER A 89 -16.17 31.89 -43.99
N LEU A 90 -14.85 32.08 -44.08
CA LEU A 90 -13.91 31.56 -43.11
C LEU A 90 -14.38 31.81 -41.66
N SER A 91 -15.20 32.86 -41.47
CA SER A 91 -15.82 33.17 -40.16
C SER A 91 -16.81 32.10 -39.65
N ALA A 92 -17.47 31.32 -40.53
CA ALA A 92 -18.34 30.23 -40.09
C ALA A 92 -17.52 29.03 -39.62
N LEU A 93 -16.41 28.67 -40.32
CA LEU A 93 -15.48 27.63 -39.90
C LEU A 93 -14.80 27.96 -38.57
N TRP A 94 -14.45 29.23 -38.34
CA TRP A 94 -13.88 29.66 -37.05
C TRP A 94 -14.87 29.53 -35.88
N ARG A 95 -16.18 29.70 -36.13
CA ARG A 95 -17.22 29.51 -35.10
C ARG A 95 -17.33 28.02 -34.67
N TYR A 96 -17.30 27.10 -35.63
CA TYR A 96 -17.31 25.64 -35.31
C TYR A 96 -16.01 25.18 -34.70
N ALA A 97 -14.86 25.69 -35.18
CA ALA A 97 -13.57 25.42 -34.56
C ALA A 97 -13.49 25.91 -33.11
N ALA A 98 -14.08 27.07 -32.80
CA ALA A 98 -14.15 27.59 -31.44
C ALA A 98 -15.00 26.69 -30.52
N VAL A 99 -16.16 26.20 -31.02
CA VAL A 99 -17.02 25.27 -30.23
C VAL A 99 -16.28 23.95 -29.94
N VAL A 100 -15.63 23.39 -30.96
CA VAL A 100 -14.82 22.14 -30.77
C VAL A 100 -13.67 22.38 -29.80
N ALA A 101 -12.99 23.52 -29.91
CA ALA A 101 -11.90 23.87 -28.97
C ALA A 101 -12.42 24.03 -27.53
N ILE A 102 -13.61 24.63 -27.34
CA ILE A 102 -14.25 24.76 -26.03
C ILE A 102 -14.63 23.38 -25.47
N ILE A 103 -15.18 22.47 -26.28
CA ILE A 103 -15.53 21.12 -25.85
C ILE A 103 -14.27 20.36 -25.43
N ILE A 104 -13.19 20.46 -26.21
CA ILE A 104 -11.91 19.85 -25.88
C ILE A 104 -11.34 20.47 -24.59
N ALA A 105 -11.36 21.79 -24.45
CA ALA A 105 -10.88 22.50 -23.28
C ALA A 105 -11.68 22.12 -22.02
N VAL A 106 -13.01 22.07 -22.10
CA VAL A 106 -13.89 21.62 -21.00
C VAL A 106 -13.60 20.15 -20.67
N GLY A 107 -13.45 19.30 -21.69
CA GLY A 107 -13.07 17.89 -21.49
C GLY A 107 -11.72 17.73 -20.79
N CYS A 108 -10.70 18.48 -21.22
CA CYS A 108 -9.37 18.47 -20.58
C CYS A 108 -9.42 19.04 -19.15
N ILE A 109 -10.16 20.14 -18.93
CA ILE A 109 -10.31 20.73 -17.58
C ILE A 109 -11.06 19.76 -16.66
N SER A 110 -12.15 19.15 -17.16
CA SER A 110 -12.91 18.15 -16.38
C SER A 110 -12.08 16.90 -16.07
N TYR A 111 -11.25 16.45 -17.02
CA TYR A 111 -10.33 15.34 -16.82
C TYR A 111 -9.28 15.68 -15.74
N TRP A 112 -8.65 16.85 -15.84
CA TRP A 112 -7.67 17.31 -14.85
C TRP A 112 -8.29 17.59 -13.48
N GLN A 113 -9.46 18.21 -13.41
CA GLN A 113 -10.17 18.42 -12.14
C GLN A 113 -10.67 17.11 -11.53
N GLY A 114 -11.08 16.15 -12.36
CA GLY A 114 -11.46 14.82 -11.91
C GLY A 114 -10.30 14.07 -11.25
N GLU A 115 -9.09 14.16 -11.83
CA GLU A 115 -7.90 13.51 -11.29
C GLU A 115 -7.43 14.15 -9.97
N VAL A 116 -7.51 15.48 -9.84
CA VAL A 116 -7.14 16.23 -8.63
C VAL A 116 -8.15 15.99 -7.51
N ASN A 117 -9.45 16.08 -7.77
CA ASN A 117 -10.48 15.90 -6.75
C ASN A 117 -10.56 14.47 -6.20
N VAL A 118 -10.24 13.46 -7.01
CA VAL A 118 -10.23 12.05 -6.54
C VAL A 118 -9.09 11.84 -5.57
N LYS A 119 -7.92 12.43 -5.82
CA LYS A 119 -6.74 12.30 -4.93
C LYS A 119 -6.95 12.95 -3.57
N ASP A 120 -7.64 14.09 -3.52
CA ASP A 120 -7.92 14.83 -2.27
C ASP A 120 -9.08 14.22 -1.44
N THR A 121 -9.86 13.29 -2.02
CA THR A 121 -11.01 12.67 -1.34
C THR A 121 -10.63 11.38 -0.61
N PHE A 122 -9.44 10.83 -0.83
CA PHE A 122 -9.01 9.62 -0.16
C PHE A 122 -8.60 9.92 1.29
N ALA A 123 -9.38 9.40 2.23
CA ALA A 123 -8.99 9.39 3.63
C ALA A 123 -7.77 8.50 3.84
N ASP A 124 -6.86 8.92 4.72
CA ASP A 124 -5.75 8.08 5.13
C ASP A 124 -6.24 6.84 5.90
N ILE A 125 -5.59 5.72 5.68
CA ILE A 125 -5.82 4.48 6.42
C ILE A 125 -4.85 4.46 7.59
N SER A 126 -5.39 4.41 8.81
CA SER A 126 -4.60 4.29 10.03
C SER A 126 -4.73 2.89 10.60
N VAL A 127 -3.59 2.27 10.92
CA VAL A 127 -3.50 0.95 11.56
C VAL A 127 -2.73 1.12 12.86
N GLU A 128 -3.28 0.58 13.95
CA GLU A 128 -2.71 0.68 15.28
C GLU A 128 -2.41 -0.69 15.87
N ALA A 129 -1.37 -0.75 16.68
CA ALA A 129 -1.08 -1.85 17.58
C ALA A 129 -1.28 -1.35 19.02
N PRO A 130 -2.34 -1.76 19.72
CA PRO A 130 -2.57 -1.34 21.10
C PRO A 130 -1.44 -1.76 22.04
N LEU A 131 -1.31 -1.08 23.18
CA LEU A 131 -0.40 -1.51 24.24
C LEU A 131 -0.67 -2.97 24.63
N GLY A 132 0.38 -3.75 24.82
CA GLY A 132 0.31 -5.17 25.13
C GLY A 132 0.07 -6.07 23.92
N SER A 133 -0.06 -5.53 22.71
CA SER A 133 -0.38 -6.28 21.49
C SER A 133 0.52 -5.87 20.33
N LYS A 134 0.60 -6.73 19.32
CA LYS A 134 1.29 -6.48 18.06
C LYS A 134 0.30 -6.63 16.91
N THR A 135 0.51 -5.91 15.82
CA THR A 135 -0.33 -5.99 14.63
C THR A 135 0.52 -6.40 13.43
N LYS A 136 0.08 -7.46 12.73
CA LYS A 136 0.68 -7.91 11.47
C LYS A 136 -0.26 -7.59 10.33
N LEU A 137 0.24 -6.98 9.26
CA LEU A 137 -0.55 -6.66 8.07
C LEU A 137 0.27 -6.75 6.80
N TYR A 138 -0.45 -6.86 5.67
CA TYR A 138 0.12 -6.71 4.34
C TYR A 138 -0.39 -5.42 3.72
N LEU A 139 0.51 -4.60 3.22
CA LEU A 139 0.17 -3.42 2.44
C LEU A 139 -0.31 -3.80 1.02
N PRO A 140 -1.01 -2.92 0.31
CA PRO A 140 -1.54 -3.21 -1.04
C PRO A 140 -0.48 -3.63 -2.06
N ASP A 141 0.79 -3.22 -1.90
CA ASP A 141 1.91 -3.63 -2.75
C ASP A 141 2.47 -5.02 -2.42
N GLY A 142 1.96 -5.66 -1.35
CA GLY A 142 2.41 -6.95 -0.83
C GLY A 142 3.57 -6.85 0.16
N THR A 143 3.96 -5.65 0.60
CA THR A 143 4.91 -5.43 1.70
C THR A 143 4.32 -5.96 3.00
N LEU A 144 5.09 -6.76 3.75
CA LEU A 144 4.73 -7.23 5.08
C LEU A 144 5.19 -6.20 6.12
N VAL A 145 4.29 -5.85 7.04
CA VAL A 145 4.58 -4.97 8.17
C VAL A 145 4.15 -5.64 9.48
N TRP A 146 4.99 -5.54 10.49
CA TRP A 146 4.64 -5.76 11.87
C TRP A 146 4.73 -4.44 12.62
N LEU A 147 3.73 -4.11 13.41
CA LEU A 147 3.72 -2.97 14.34
C LEU A 147 3.85 -3.49 15.76
N ASN A 148 4.80 -2.95 16.52
CA ASN A 148 4.99 -3.29 17.92
C ASN A 148 3.97 -2.55 18.81
N ALA A 149 3.87 -2.95 20.07
CA ALA A 149 2.92 -2.40 21.03
C ALA A 149 3.02 -0.87 21.16
N GLY A 150 1.86 -0.19 21.12
CA GLY A 150 1.77 1.26 21.18
C GLY A 150 2.12 1.99 19.88
N SER A 151 2.26 1.28 18.76
CA SER A 151 2.62 1.88 17.46
C SER A 151 1.41 2.15 16.59
N ARG A 152 1.55 3.15 15.73
CA ARG A 152 0.57 3.54 14.70
C ARG A 152 1.28 3.74 13.37
N MET A 153 0.64 3.28 12.30
CA MET A 153 1.09 3.54 10.94
C MET A 153 -0.07 4.09 10.11
N THR A 154 0.23 5.10 9.29
CA THR A 154 -0.76 5.73 8.40
C THR A 154 -0.25 5.72 6.97
N TYR A 155 -1.14 5.44 6.01
CA TYR A 155 -0.83 5.50 4.58
C TYR A 155 -2.09 5.88 3.79
N SER A 156 -1.91 6.47 2.59
CA SER A 156 -3.03 6.90 1.76
C SER A 156 -3.72 5.72 1.08
N GLN A 157 -5.00 5.85 0.73
CA GLN A 157 -5.74 4.87 -0.07
C GLN A 157 -5.13 4.67 -1.47
N GLY A 158 -4.39 5.66 -1.99
CA GLY A 158 -3.65 5.57 -3.25
C GLY A 158 -2.29 4.86 -3.14
N PHE A 159 -1.96 4.29 -1.96
CA PHE A 159 -0.71 3.58 -1.74
C PHE A 159 -0.51 2.43 -2.75
N GLY A 160 0.68 2.36 -3.33
CA GLY A 160 1.05 1.34 -4.33
C GLY A 160 0.69 1.71 -5.77
N VAL A 161 -0.14 2.73 -6.00
CA VAL A 161 -0.51 3.26 -7.32
C VAL A 161 0.31 4.52 -7.62
N ASP A 162 0.16 5.56 -6.82
CA ASP A 162 0.83 6.85 -7.00
C ASP A 162 2.15 6.94 -6.24
N ASN A 163 2.22 6.35 -5.08
CA ASN A 163 3.36 6.36 -4.19
C ASN A 163 3.36 5.14 -3.26
N ARG A 164 4.47 4.93 -2.55
CA ARG A 164 4.60 3.95 -1.48
C ARG A 164 5.13 4.64 -0.22
N LYS A 165 4.32 5.57 0.32
CA LYS A 165 4.67 6.35 1.51
C LYS A 165 3.83 5.90 2.69
N VAL A 166 4.49 5.68 3.83
CA VAL A 166 3.84 5.44 5.12
C VAL A 166 4.40 6.41 6.16
N GLU A 167 3.55 6.83 7.08
CA GLU A 167 3.95 7.55 8.29
C GLU A 167 3.90 6.58 9.47
N LEU A 168 4.96 6.55 10.27
CA LEU A 168 5.10 5.67 11.43
C LEU A 168 5.28 6.51 12.70
N GLU A 169 4.55 6.14 13.75
CA GLU A 169 4.78 6.54 15.13
C GLU A 169 4.94 5.27 15.96
N GLY A 170 6.09 5.09 16.60
CA GLY A 170 6.42 3.88 17.35
C GLY A 170 7.40 2.97 16.63
N GLU A 171 7.19 1.66 16.68
CA GLU A 171 8.12 0.67 16.11
C GLU A 171 7.44 -0.23 15.10
N GLY A 172 8.10 -0.38 13.94
CA GLY A 172 7.67 -1.26 12.86
C GLY A 172 8.83 -2.05 12.27
N TYR A 173 8.58 -3.33 12.02
CA TYR A 173 9.42 -4.19 11.20
C TYR A 173 8.80 -4.34 9.82
N PHE A 174 9.61 -4.16 8.78
CA PHE A 174 9.17 -4.10 7.40
C PHE A 174 9.94 -5.12 6.55
N GLU A 175 9.20 -5.92 5.78
CA GLU A 175 9.73 -6.69 4.66
C GLU A 175 9.16 -6.10 3.37
N VAL A 176 9.88 -5.12 2.83
CA VAL A 176 9.40 -4.34 1.69
C VAL A 176 9.55 -5.12 0.40
N LYS A 177 8.45 -5.28 -0.33
CA LYS A 177 8.45 -5.89 -1.66
C LYS A 177 9.26 -5.05 -2.64
N ARG A 178 10.23 -5.68 -3.32
CA ARG A 178 11.13 -4.98 -4.25
C ARG A 178 10.36 -4.34 -5.40
N ASN A 179 10.59 -3.05 -5.60
CA ASN A 179 10.10 -2.26 -6.73
C ASN A 179 11.05 -1.10 -7.00
N GLU A 180 11.79 -1.17 -8.12
CA GLU A 180 12.78 -0.17 -8.50
C GLU A 180 12.16 1.10 -9.12
N LYS A 181 10.89 1.01 -9.58
CA LYS A 181 10.20 2.14 -10.23
C LYS A 181 9.58 3.10 -9.25
N ILE A 182 9.05 2.57 -8.13
CA ILE A 182 8.37 3.35 -7.09
C ILE A 182 9.04 3.03 -5.77
N PRO A 183 9.95 3.89 -5.26
CA PRO A 183 10.59 3.72 -3.95
C PRO A 183 9.56 3.68 -2.81
N PHE A 184 9.90 2.93 -1.75
CA PHE A 184 9.12 2.88 -0.52
C PHE A 184 9.71 3.86 0.49
N PHE A 185 8.86 4.68 1.11
CA PHE A 185 9.25 5.64 2.11
C PHE A 185 8.58 5.35 3.43
N VAL A 186 9.35 5.39 4.51
CA VAL A 186 8.81 5.49 5.88
C VAL A 186 9.25 6.81 6.47
N LYS A 187 8.30 7.59 6.92
CA LYS A 187 8.53 8.88 7.56
C LYS A 187 8.02 8.82 8.99
N THR A 188 8.85 9.26 9.91
CA THR A 188 8.47 9.59 11.27
C THR A 188 8.55 11.10 11.47
N LYS A 189 8.39 11.56 12.70
CA LYS A 189 8.56 12.98 13.05
C LYS A 189 9.99 13.45 12.80
N ASP A 190 10.98 12.61 13.11
CA ASP A 190 12.39 13.01 13.26
C ASP A 190 13.29 12.47 12.14
N LEU A 191 12.90 11.39 11.45
CA LEU A 191 13.68 10.72 10.42
C LEU A 191 12.79 10.23 9.26
N GLN A 192 13.32 10.30 8.05
CA GLN A 192 12.70 9.67 6.88
C GLN A 192 13.68 8.67 6.27
N LEU A 193 13.18 7.51 5.86
CA LEU A 193 13.96 6.53 5.13
C LEU A 193 13.35 6.22 3.76
N GLN A 194 14.23 5.78 2.84
CA GLN A 194 13.88 5.35 1.50
C GLN A 194 14.51 4.00 1.20
N VAL A 195 13.71 3.09 0.63
CA VAL A 195 14.16 1.75 0.22
C VAL A 195 13.52 1.31 -1.09
N LEU A 196 14.10 0.30 -1.75
CA LEU A 196 13.55 -0.30 -2.97
C LEU A 196 13.00 -1.71 -2.75
N GLY A 197 13.51 -2.43 -1.74
CA GLY A 197 13.16 -3.80 -1.40
C GLY A 197 14.12 -4.31 -0.33
N THR A 198 13.74 -4.20 0.93
CA THR A 198 14.64 -4.18 2.08
C THR A 198 13.92 -4.73 3.29
N LYS A 199 14.65 -5.43 4.18
CA LYS A 199 14.15 -5.85 5.50
C LYS A 199 14.84 -5.02 6.57
N PHE A 200 14.06 -4.32 7.36
CA PHE A 200 14.57 -3.42 8.39
C PHE A 200 13.59 -3.27 9.54
N ASN A 201 14.11 -2.86 10.70
CA ASN A 201 13.35 -2.42 11.85
C ASN A 201 13.51 -0.91 12.01
N PHE A 202 12.42 -0.20 12.30
CA PHE A 202 12.41 1.24 12.53
C PHE A 202 11.64 1.56 13.80
N ARG A 203 12.33 2.15 14.80
CA ARG A 203 11.78 2.55 16.10
C ARG A 203 11.89 4.06 16.31
N ASP A 204 10.75 4.70 16.50
CA ASP A 204 10.63 6.13 16.82
C ASP A 204 9.38 6.38 17.68
N TYR A 205 9.45 6.04 18.95
CA TYR A 205 8.40 6.39 19.92
C TYR A 205 8.58 7.84 20.39
N PRO A 206 7.49 8.61 20.58
CA PRO A 206 7.57 10.01 21.04
C PRO A 206 8.33 10.19 22.36
N GLU A 207 8.18 9.25 23.29
CA GLU A 207 8.80 9.25 24.61
C GLU A 207 10.25 8.76 24.65
N ASP A 208 10.74 8.14 23.58
CA ASP A 208 12.12 7.66 23.49
C ASP A 208 13.06 8.81 23.14
N HIS A 209 14.30 8.75 23.66
CA HIS A 209 15.32 9.77 23.43
C HIS A 209 16.03 9.65 22.07
N GLU A 210 15.86 8.50 21.44
CA GLU A 210 16.55 8.14 20.20
C GLU A 210 15.57 7.56 19.17
N VAL A 211 15.91 7.77 17.91
CA VAL A 211 15.33 7.05 16.77
C VAL A 211 16.31 5.99 16.33
N VAL A 212 15.86 4.76 16.13
CA VAL A 212 16.72 3.64 15.77
C VAL A 212 16.24 2.96 14.50
N VAL A 213 17.14 2.80 13.52
CA VAL A 213 16.89 2.02 12.31
C VAL A 213 17.94 0.92 12.20
N SER A 214 17.52 -0.34 12.16
CA SER A 214 18.40 -1.51 12.01
C SER A 214 18.12 -2.19 10.67
N LEU A 215 19.16 -2.38 9.86
CA LEU A 215 19.04 -2.95 8.52
C LEU A 215 19.44 -4.42 8.51
N LEU A 216 18.49 -5.30 8.14
CA LEU A 216 18.71 -6.74 8.04
C LEU A 216 19.15 -7.16 6.64
N GLU A 217 18.47 -6.63 5.59
CA GLU A 217 18.72 -7.03 4.20
C GLU A 217 18.46 -5.86 3.26
N GLY A 218 19.33 -5.65 2.27
CA GLY A 218 19.16 -4.63 1.23
C GLY A 218 19.98 -3.36 1.48
N LYS A 219 19.37 -2.19 1.25
CA LYS A 219 19.95 -0.86 1.48
C LYS A 219 18.88 0.11 1.95
N VAL A 220 19.24 1.01 2.85
CA VAL A 220 18.39 2.08 3.36
C VAL A 220 19.09 3.42 3.17
N GLY A 221 18.43 4.36 2.50
CA GLY A 221 18.80 5.77 2.51
C GLY A 221 18.06 6.48 3.65
N LEU A 222 18.79 7.25 4.46
CA LEU A 222 18.27 7.97 5.63
C LEU A 222 18.38 9.47 5.42
N ASN A 223 17.29 10.18 5.63
CA ASN A 223 17.25 11.64 5.63
C ASN A 223 16.88 12.15 7.03
N ASN A 224 17.80 12.82 7.69
CA ASN A 224 17.62 13.42 9.00
C ASN A 224 16.75 14.68 8.90
N LEU A 225 15.59 14.68 9.58
CA LEU A 225 14.64 15.79 9.55
C LEU A 225 14.91 16.85 10.64
N LEU A 226 15.79 16.53 11.60
CA LEU A 226 16.20 17.46 12.66
C LEU A 226 17.38 18.35 12.26
N ARG A 227 18.16 17.93 11.24
CA ARG A 227 19.32 18.65 10.73
C ARG A 227 19.44 18.50 9.22
N GLU A 228 19.86 19.56 8.55
CA GLU A 228 20.27 19.49 7.14
C GLU A 228 21.65 18.83 7.04
N GLU A 229 21.66 17.52 6.90
CA GLU A 229 22.88 16.73 6.70
C GLU A 229 22.78 15.96 5.38
N LYS A 230 23.93 15.44 4.92
CA LYS A 230 23.92 14.54 3.76
C LYS A 230 23.18 13.25 4.12
N GLU A 231 22.44 12.72 3.16
CA GLU A 231 21.79 11.42 3.27
C GLU A 231 22.78 10.35 3.71
N ALA A 232 22.47 9.64 4.80
CA ALA A 232 23.24 8.49 5.25
C ALA A 232 22.69 7.22 4.59
N VAL A 233 23.58 6.27 4.31
CA VAL A 233 23.19 4.99 3.70
C VAL A 233 23.62 3.86 4.63
N LEU A 234 22.68 2.96 4.96
CA LEU A 234 22.96 1.75 5.73
C LEU A 234 23.17 0.55 4.80
N SER A 235 24.10 -0.30 5.22
CA SER A 235 24.34 -1.66 4.72
C SER A 235 23.79 -2.70 5.71
N PRO A 236 23.58 -3.95 5.31
CA PRO A 236 23.17 -5.01 6.23
C PRO A 236 24.09 -5.10 7.45
N ASP A 237 23.50 -5.43 8.60
CA ASP A 237 24.16 -5.47 9.91
C ASP A 237 24.69 -4.10 10.38
N GLU A 238 24.10 -3.02 9.88
CA GLU A 238 24.30 -1.68 10.42
C GLU A 238 23.04 -1.16 11.09
N ARG A 239 23.24 -0.34 12.13
CA ARG A 239 22.22 0.38 12.88
C ARG A 239 22.52 1.87 12.84
N ALA A 240 21.54 2.67 12.48
CA ALA A 240 21.57 4.11 12.68
C ALA A 240 20.85 4.50 13.96
N VAL A 241 21.45 5.38 14.73
CA VAL A 241 20.87 5.94 15.96
C VAL A 241 20.88 7.47 15.81
N LEU A 242 19.68 8.06 15.83
CA LEU A 242 19.47 9.51 15.82
C LEU A 242 19.11 9.98 17.23
N ASN A 243 19.95 10.78 17.84
CA ASN A 243 19.66 11.40 19.12
C ASN A 243 18.71 12.61 18.93
N LYS A 244 17.51 12.55 19.51
CA LYS A 244 16.45 13.54 19.33
C LYS A 244 16.79 14.91 19.95
N ALA A 245 17.61 14.92 21.01
CA ALA A 245 17.94 16.16 21.71
C ALA A 245 18.92 17.05 20.92
N ASN A 246 19.87 16.44 20.20
CA ASN A 246 20.90 17.18 19.47
C ASN A 246 20.87 16.94 17.95
N GLY A 247 20.03 16.04 17.45
CA GLY A 247 19.90 15.70 16.04
C GLY A 247 21.14 14.99 15.45
N LEU A 248 22.04 14.44 16.27
CA LEU A 248 23.21 13.70 15.80
C LEU A 248 22.81 12.30 15.34
N LEU A 249 23.12 11.97 14.09
CA LEU A 249 22.94 10.64 13.52
C LEU A 249 24.28 9.90 13.53
N THR A 250 24.32 8.73 14.15
CA THR A 250 25.48 7.83 14.18
C THR A 250 25.14 6.51 13.55
N VAL A 251 26.12 5.86 12.92
CA VAL A 251 25.99 4.53 12.33
C VAL A 251 26.99 3.59 12.98
N GLU A 252 26.53 2.42 13.38
CA GLU A 252 27.34 1.41 14.04
C GLU A 252 27.04 0.01 13.50
N SER A 253 28.01 -0.90 13.59
CA SER A 253 27.82 -2.31 13.20
C SER A 253 27.18 -3.08 14.34
N VAL A 254 26.16 -3.89 14.03
CA VAL A 254 25.40 -4.67 15.02
C VAL A 254 24.98 -6.03 14.42
N THR A 255 24.47 -6.93 15.25
CA THR A 255 23.71 -8.10 14.77
C THR A 255 22.27 -7.66 14.54
N ALA A 256 21.95 -7.25 13.31
CA ALA A 256 20.66 -6.60 12.99
C ALA A 256 19.45 -7.52 13.23
N SER A 257 19.61 -8.86 13.19
CA SER A 257 18.56 -9.82 13.49
C SER A 257 17.98 -9.66 14.91
N ASN A 258 18.75 -9.13 15.86
CA ASN A 258 18.26 -8.90 17.22
C ASN A 258 17.13 -7.87 17.23
N ALA A 259 17.16 -6.86 16.35
CA ALA A 259 16.15 -5.83 16.27
C ALA A 259 14.79 -6.31 15.76
N SER A 260 14.70 -7.51 15.18
CA SER A 260 13.44 -8.10 14.70
C SER A 260 12.89 -9.21 15.61
N GLN A 261 13.61 -9.64 16.65
CA GLN A 261 13.22 -10.75 17.53
C GLN A 261 11.87 -10.50 18.23
N TRP A 262 11.51 -9.24 18.44
CA TRP A 262 10.23 -8.89 19.01
C TRP A 262 9.04 -9.38 18.17
N THR A 263 9.19 -9.53 16.84
CA THR A 263 8.13 -10.09 15.96
C THR A 263 7.77 -11.51 16.36
N ASP A 264 8.74 -12.29 16.81
CA ASP A 264 8.60 -13.67 17.27
C ASP A 264 8.25 -13.75 18.77
N GLY A 265 8.13 -12.62 19.45
CA GLY A 265 7.68 -12.55 20.84
C GLY A 265 8.81 -12.44 21.85
N TYR A 266 10.05 -12.26 21.43
CA TYR A 266 11.17 -12.07 22.34
C TYR A 266 11.27 -10.61 22.80
N LEU A 267 11.65 -10.39 24.05
CA LEU A 267 12.12 -9.13 24.62
C LEU A 267 13.61 -9.29 24.88
N PHE A 268 14.42 -8.65 24.07
CA PHE A 268 15.86 -8.80 24.10
C PHE A 268 16.52 -7.49 24.57
N PHE A 269 17.21 -7.57 25.70
CA PHE A 269 17.96 -6.46 26.30
C PHE A 269 19.45 -6.78 26.25
N ASP A 270 20.24 -5.94 25.63
CA ASP A 270 21.70 -6.06 25.51
C ASP A 270 22.38 -4.79 26.00
N GLU A 271 22.85 -4.79 27.24
CA GLU A 271 23.34 -3.61 27.94
C GLU A 271 22.35 -2.41 27.97
N GLU A 272 21.05 -2.72 28.00
CA GLU A 272 20.01 -1.70 27.92
C GLU A 272 19.86 -0.98 29.27
N LEU A 273 19.65 0.33 29.24
CA LEU A 273 19.40 1.13 30.45
C LEU A 273 18.03 0.79 31.07
N LEU A 274 17.94 0.76 32.39
CA LEU A 274 16.69 0.47 33.09
C LEU A 274 15.51 1.37 32.67
N PRO A 275 15.68 2.69 32.41
CA PRO A 275 14.58 3.52 31.90
C PRO A 275 14.05 3.04 30.53
N ASP A 276 14.91 2.58 29.64
CA ASP A 276 14.51 2.14 28.31
C ASP A 276 13.84 0.76 28.38
N ILE A 277 14.35 -0.14 29.23
CA ILE A 277 13.70 -1.41 29.58
C ILE A 277 12.30 -1.13 30.19
N ALA A 278 12.18 -0.19 31.12
CA ALA A 278 10.90 0.15 31.73
C ALA A 278 9.87 0.56 30.67
N LYS A 279 10.23 1.44 29.74
CA LYS A 279 9.35 1.84 28.64
C LYS A 279 8.94 0.66 27.75
N GLU A 280 9.89 -0.23 27.40
CA GLU A 280 9.59 -1.42 26.61
C GLU A 280 8.63 -2.36 27.34
N LEU A 281 8.83 -2.59 28.64
CA LEU A 281 7.91 -3.36 29.47
C LEU A 281 6.54 -2.69 29.63
N GLU A 282 6.49 -1.37 29.80
CA GLU A 282 5.22 -0.61 29.81
C GLU A 282 4.40 -0.86 28.55
N ARG A 283 5.03 -0.74 27.37
CA ARG A 283 4.41 -1.00 26.07
C ARG A 283 3.98 -2.45 25.91
N SER A 284 4.90 -3.38 26.21
CA SER A 284 4.68 -4.81 25.97
C SER A 284 3.66 -5.44 26.91
N TYR A 285 3.55 -4.98 28.16
CA TYR A 285 2.66 -5.55 29.18
C TYR A 285 1.47 -4.67 29.51
N ASN A 286 1.38 -3.48 28.93
CA ASN A 286 0.33 -2.48 29.21
C ASN A 286 0.26 -2.14 30.71
N VAL A 287 1.40 -1.82 31.29
CA VAL A 287 1.60 -1.42 32.70
C VAL A 287 2.20 -0.03 32.77
N LYS A 288 2.30 0.55 33.98
CA LYS A 288 3.03 1.79 34.27
C LYS A 288 4.17 1.49 35.23
N ILE A 289 5.38 1.93 34.88
CA ILE A 289 6.59 1.67 35.68
C ILE A 289 7.18 2.99 36.13
N HIS A 290 7.26 3.17 37.43
CA HIS A 290 7.91 4.31 38.06
C HIS A 290 9.24 3.91 38.68
N ILE A 291 10.33 4.56 38.29
CA ILE A 291 11.65 4.37 38.88
C ILE A 291 11.82 5.43 39.99
N ALA A 292 11.70 4.99 41.24
CA ALA A 292 11.69 5.88 42.41
C ALA A 292 13.07 6.43 42.77
N ASN A 293 14.15 5.75 42.37
CA ASN A 293 15.53 6.15 42.67
C ASN A 293 16.30 6.48 41.39
N ASP A 294 16.75 7.71 41.25
CA ASP A 294 17.49 8.19 40.07
C ASP A 294 18.82 7.43 39.83
N SER A 295 19.44 6.88 40.90
CA SER A 295 20.66 6.09 40.74
C SER A 295 20.44 4.81 39.89
N LEU A 296 19.23 4.27 39.90
CA LEU A 296 18.89 3.07 39.12
C LEU A 296 18.82 3.37 37.61
N LYS A 297 18.59 4.62 37.23
CA LYS A 297 18.49 5.03 35.83
C LYS A 297 19.77 4.83 35.01
N THR A 298 20.91 4.65 35.71
CA THR A 298 22.21 4.41 35.07
C THR A 298 22.55 2.94 34.96
N PHE A 299 21.76 2.06 35.56
CA PHE A 299 22.03 0.62 35.53
C PHE A 299 21.62 0.01 34.21
N ARG A 300 22.48 -0.90 33.74
CA ARG A 300 22.30 -1.65 32.52
C ARG A 300 22.00 -3.10 32.84
N PHE A 301 21.13 -3.70 32.05
CA PHE A 301 20.75 -5.09 32.18
C PHE A 301 20.87 -5.83 30.87
N TYR A 302 21.06 -7.14 31.00
CA TYR A 302 20.97 -8.10 29.93
C TYR A 302 19.78 -9.02 30.21
N GLY A 303 19.07 -9.42 29.17
CA GLY A 303 17.98 -10.36 29.32
C GLY A 303 17.40 -10.77 27.97
N ASN A 304 16.90 -12.00 27.93
CA ASN A 304 16.12 -12.49 26.82
C ASN A 304 14.88 -13.19 27.40
N PHE A 305 13.72 -12.61 27.15
CA PHE A 305 12.44 -13.05 27.69
C PHE A 305 11.48 -13.41 26.56
N VAL A 306 10.64 -14.40 26.79
CA VAL A 306 9.63 -14.84 25.83
C VAL A 306 8.27 -14.30 26.30
N ARG A 307 7.77 -13.27 25.64
CA ARG A 307 6.58 -12.49 26.05
C ARG A 307 5.32 -13.32 26.27
N HIS A 308 5.12 -14.39 25.49
CA HIS A 308 3.95 -15.26 25.61
C HIS A 308 4.09 -16.36 26.66
N GLU A 309 5.31 -16.61 27.14
CA GLU A 309 5.60 -17.61 28.18
C GLU A 309 5.78 -16.96 29.56
N GLN A 310 6.21 -15.69 29.60
CA GLN A 310 6.55 -14.99 30.84
C GLN A 310 5.64 -13.79 31.06
N ASN A 311 5.06 -13.70 32.22
CA ASN A 311 4.31 -12.53 32.66
C ASN A 311 5.25 -11.43 33.17
N ILE A 312 4.73 -10.22 33.42
CA ILE A 312 5.54 -9.08 33.86
C ILE A 312 6.24 -9.34 35.20
N GLN A 313 5.62 -10.08 36.11
CA GLN A 313 6.19 -10.39 37.41
C GLN A 313 7.44 -11.26 37.24
N GLU A 314 7.38 -12.30 36.40
CA GLU A 314 8.51 -13.19 36.14
C GLU A 314 9.71 -12.47 35.50
N VAL A 315 9.43 -11.50 34.61
CA VAL A 315 10.48 -10.64 34.02
C VAL A 315 11.10 -9.75 35.10
N LEU A 316 10.29 -9.13 35.96
CA LEU A 316 10.79 -8.29 37.05
C LEU A 316 11.55 -9.09 38.12
N GLU A 317 11.12 -10.31 38.44
CA GLU A 317 11.84 -11.23 39.31
C GLU A 317 13.22 -11.57 38.76
N ALA A 318 13.32 -11.87 37.46
CA ALA A 318 14.60 -12.13 36.81
C ALA A 318 15.53 -10.90 36.84
N LEU A 319 15.02 -9.70 36.58
CA LEU A 319 15.82 -8.48 36.70
C LEU A 319 16.23 -8.19 38.15
N ALA A 320 15.35 -8.40 39.11
CA ALA A 320 15.63 -8.21 40.53
C ALA A 320 16.63 -9.25 41.10
N SER A 321 16.71 -10.45 40.52
CA SER A 321 17.67 -11.49 40.90
C SER A 321 19.14 -11.06 40.72
N THR A 322 19.38 -9.99 39.94
CA THR A 322 20.70 -9.36 39.84
C THR A 322 21.10 -8.54 41.06
N GLU A 323 20.23 -8.43 42.05
CA GLU A 323 20.40 -7.61 43.27
C GLU A 323 20.59 -6.10 43.01
N LYS A 324 20.40 -5.63 41.78
CA LYS A 324 20.57 -4.25 41.39
C LYS A 324 19.30 -3.40 41.61
N MET A 325 18.14 -4.02 41.74
CA MET A 325 16.86 -3.36 41.93
C MET A 325 15.89 -4.20 42.75
N GLN A 326 14.91 -3.53 43.35
CA GLN A 326 13.73 -4.15 43.95
C GLN A 326 12.47 -3.55 43.28
N TYR A 327 11.34 -4.22 43.39
CA TYR A 327 10.11 -3.75 42.80
C TYR A 327 8.89 -4.04 43.67
N LYS A 328 7.82 -3.27 43.46
CA LYS A 328 6.48 -3.46 44.03
C LYS A 328 5.45 -3.35 42.91
N ILE A 329 4.52 -4.29 42.85
CA ILE A 329 3.42 -4.28 41.88
C ILE A 329 2.13 -3.93 42.64
N GLU A 330 1.41 -2.89 42.15
CA GLU A 330 0.09 -2.50 42.61
C GLU A 330 -0.82 -2.43 41.37
N GLU A 331 -1.55 -3.50 41.10
CA GLU A 331 -2.37 -3.69 39.90
C GLU A 331 -1.53 -3.52 38.59
N ARG A 332 -1.72 -2.40 37.89
CA ARG A 332 -0.96 -2.05 36.68
C ARG A 332 0.18 -1.06 36.94
N ASN A 333 0.34 -0.60 38.17
CA ASN A 333 1.42 0.31 38.54
C ASN A 333 2.54 -0.48 39.21
N ILE A 334 3.74 -0.26 38.74
CA ILE A 334 4.95 -0.94 39.22
C ILE A 334 5.92 0.15 39.68
N THR A 335 6.46 0.00 40.87
CA THR A 335 7.49 0.90 41.41
C THR A 335 8.79 0.12 41.51
N ILE A 336 9.85 0.62 40.89
CA ILE A 336 11.23 0.07 40.98
C ILE A 336 12.03 0.99 41.90
N TYR A 337 12.73 0.42 42.88
CA TYR A 337 13.49 1.15 43.91
C TYR A 337 14.73 0.39 44.37
#